data_431c084e6549bec617bc918946f69340
#
_entry.id   431c084e6549bec617bc918946f69340
#
_cell.length_a   1.000
_cell.length_b   1.000
_cell.length_c   1.000
_cell.angle_alpha   90.00
_cell.angle_beta   90.00
_cell.angle_gamma   90.00
#
_symmetry.space_group_name_H-M   'P 1'
#
loop_
_entity.id
_entity.type
_entity.pdbx_description
1 polymer ?
#
loop_
_entity_poly.entity_id
_entity_poly.type
_entity_poly.pdbx_seq_one_letter_code
_entity_poly.pdbx_strand_id
1 'polypeptide(L)'
;MHWEWVATNSQRILELTLSHLYQGVVPVAIGALVALPAAYYASRRRDRGSEHRIGARTLMHLSSLLYTIPSIALFVLMPLILGTSIISPLNVLVALSVYSFSLMVRSGVDAFDSVPDSVHESARALGYTPRQALMELYLPLATPVIMAGIRVATVANIAMVSVGALIGVPSLGTLFTDGLARNIPSEILAGVVLSLLLALVLDLLLILLTRALTPWQAATVMNRRSPERKA
;
A
#
# COMPACT_ATOMS: atom_id res chain seq x y z
N MET A 1 -23.10 -2.25 28.03
CA MET A 1 -22.08 -2.76 27.09
C MET A 1 -21.68 -4.15 27.56
N HIS A 2 -21.87 -5.17 26.74
CA HIS A 2 -21.59 -6.56 27.10
C HIS A 2 -20.19 -6.95 26.64
N TRP A 3 -19.16 -6.60 27.42
CA TRP A 3 -17.76 -6.99 27.10
C TRP A 3 -17.53 -8.50 27.20
N GLU A 4 -18.40 -9.21 27.91
CA GLU A 4 -18.43 -10.69 27.93
C GLU A 4 -18.58 -11.29 26.53
N TRP A 5 -19.26 -10.58 25.62
CA TRP A 5 -19.41 -10.99 24.22
C TRP A 5 -18.04 -11.12 23.53
N VAL A 6 -17.12 -10.17 23.78
CA VAL A 6 -15.78 -10.18 23.17
C VAL A 6 -14.97 -11.38 23.65
N ALA A 7 -15.03 -11.68 24.95
CA ALA A 7 -14.33 -12.83 25.53
C ALA A 7 -14.86 -14.15 24.97
N THR A 8 -16.19 -14.28 24.88
CA THR A 8 -16.86 -15.49 24.38
C THR A 8 -16.62 -15.73 22.88
N ASN A 9 -16.39 -14.66 22.10
CA ASN A 9 -16.18 -14.73 20.63
C ASN A 9 -14.72 -14.54 20.21
N SER A 10 -13.76 -14.71 21.12
CA SER A 10 -12.34 -14.44 20.88
C SER A 10 -11.76 -15.22 19.69
N GLN A 11 -12.14 -16.49 19.51
CA GLN A 11 -11.68 -17.29 18.37
C GLN A 11 -12.20 -16.73 17.02
N ARG A 12 -13.49 -16.40 16.96
CA ARG A 12 -14.08 -15.77 15.77
C ARG A 12 -13.39 -14.44 15.45
N ILE A 13 -13.14 -13.61 16.45
CA ILE A 13 -12.43 -12.34 16.31
C ILE A 13 -11.04 -12.56 15.75
N LEU A 14 -10.32 -13.57 16.24
CA LEU A 14 -8.98 -13.91 15.73
C LEU A 14 -9.03 -14.33 14.25
N GLU A 15 -9.96 -15.20 13.87
CA GLU A 15 -10.14 -15.64 12.47
C GLU A 15 -10.46 -14.47 11.55
N LEU A 16 -11.36 -13.57 11.95
CA LEU A 16 -11.69 -12.37 11.20
C LEU A 16 -10.51 -11.39 11.11
N THR A 17 -9.71 -11.28 12.17
CA THR A 17 -8.50 -10.44 12.19
C THR A 17 -7.45 -10.97 11.22
N LEU A 18 -7.19 -12.28 11.21
CA LEU A 18 -6.24 -12.91 10.29
C LEU A 18 -6.71 -12.79 8.83
N SER A 19 -7.99 -13.00 8.58
CA SER A 19 -8.59 -12.80 7.27
C SER A 19 -8.45 -11.35 6.79
N HIS A 20 -8.74 -10.40 7.67
CA HIS A 20 -8.60 -8.97 7.39
C HIS A 20 -7.14 -8.57 7.11
N LEU A 21 -6.19 -9.06 7.92
CA LEU A 21 -4.76 -8.86 7.72
C LEU A 21 -4.30 -9.38 6.35
N TYR A 22 -4.66 -10.61 6.02
CA TYR A 22 -4.34 -11.24 4.74
C TYR A 22 -4.88 -10.42 3.56
N GLN A 23 -6.17 -10.05 3.61
CA GLN A 23 -6.83 -9.26 2.57
C GLN A 23 -6.29 -7.82 2.48
N GLY A 24 -5.76 -7.26 3.57
CA GLY A 24 -5.20 -5.92 3.57
C GLY A 24 -3.76 -5.86 3.04
N VAL A 25 -2.92 -6.85 3.38
CA VAL A 25 -1.48 -6.82 3.10
C VAL A 25 -1.13 -7.44 1.74
N VAL A 26 -1.71 -8.59 1.39
CA VAL A 26 -1.38 -9.31 0.15
C VAL A 26 -1.61 -8.46 -1.11
N PRO A 27 -2.74 -7.73 -1.24
CA PRO A 27 -2.94 -6.84 -2.39
C PRO A 27 -1.91 -5.72 -2.51
N VAL A 28 -1.41 -5.19 -1.38
CA VAL A 28 -0.35 -4.17 -1.41
C VAL A 28 0.94 -4.75 -1.95
N ALA A 29 1.30 -5.96 -1.51
CA ALA A 29 2.49 -6.63 -2.01
C ALA A 29 2.40 -6.92 -3.53
N ILE A 30 1.26 -7.43 -4.00
CA ILE A 30 1.01 -7.69 -5.42
C ILE A 30 1.04 -6.37 -6.22
N GLY A 31 0.31 -5.35 -5.75
CA GLY A 31 0.24 -4.05 -6.39
C GLY A 31 1.62 -3.40 -6.49
N ALA A 32 2.41 -3.40 -5.42
CA ALA A 32 3.77 -2.87 -5.40
C ALA A 32 4.71 -3.64 -6.35
N LEU A 33 4.64 -4.98 -6.34
CA LEU A 33 5.47 -5.84 -7.18
C LEU A 33 5.29 -5.54 -8.67
N VAL A 34 4.07 -5.21 -9.10
CA VAL A 34 3.75 -4.89 -10.50
C VAL A 34 3.99 -3.40 -10.78
N ALA A 35 3.61 -2.52 -9.86
CA ALA A 35 3.66 -1.07 -10.05
C ALA A 35 5.09 -0.53 -10.04
N LEU A 36 5.98 -1.01 -9.17
CA LEU A 36 7.33 -0.44 -9.04
C LEU A 36 8.19 -0.63 -10.31
N PRO A 37 8.24 -1.81 -10.95
CA PRO A 37 8.89 -1.93 -12.24
C PRO A 37 8.29 -1.01 -13.31
N ALA A 38 6.95 -0.94 -13.40
CA ALA A 38 6.26 -0.06 -14.34
C ALA A 38 6.61 1.42 -14.09
N ALA A 39 6.61 1.86 -12.84
CA ALA A 39 6.97 3.21 -12.43
C ALA A 39 8.44 3.54 -12.77
N TYR A 40 9.37 2.61 -12.51
CA TYR A 40 10.78 2.77 -12.87
C TYR A 40 10.97 2.96 -14.37
N TYR A 41 10.31 2.13 -15.19
CA TYR A 41 10.38 2.30 -16.64
C TYR A 41 9.74 3.60 -17.11
N ALA A 42 8.67 4.05 -16.49
CA ALA A 42 7.99 5.30 -16.80
C ALA A 42 8.88 6.51 -16.47
N SER A 43 9.55 6.51 -15.31
CA SER A 43 10.44 7.59 -14.88
C SER A 43 11.69 7.68 -15.78
N ARG A 44 12.34 6.56 -16.10
CA ARG A 44 13.53 6.54 -16.99
C ARG A 44 13.28 7.06 -18.41
N ARG A 45 12.07 6.89 -18.91
CA ARG A 45 11.72 7.32 -20.26
C ARG A 45 11.48 8.83 -20.36
N ARG A 46 11.33 9.52 -19.23
CA ARG A 46 11.16 10.96 -19.17
C ARG A 46 12.37 11.73 -19.73
N ASP A 47 13.58 11.17 -19.61
CA ASP A 47 14.83 11.76 -20.10
C ASP A 47 15.05 11.60 -21.62
N ARG A 48 14.28 10.76 -22.31
CA ARG A 48 14.55 10.31 -23.70
C ARG A 48 13.74 10.98 -24.79
N GLY A 49 13.00 12.09 -24.52
CA GLY A 49 12.28 12.86 -25.55
C GLY A 49 10.75 12.76 -25.50
N SER A 50 10.06 13.52 -26.38
CA SER A 50 8.62 13.79 -26.31
C SER A 50 7.72 12.57 -26.42
N GLU A 51 8.07 11.60 -27.27
CA GLU A 51 7.22 10.38 -27.49
C GLU A 51 7.18 9.47 -26.25
N HIS A 52 8.26 9.41 -25.49
CA HIS A 52 8.34 8.56 -24.31
C HIS A 52 7.63 9.15 -23.08
N ARG A 53 7.42 10.48 -23.06
CA ARG A 53 6.57 11.16 -22.06
C ARG A 53 5.11 10.75 -22.14
N ILE A 54 4.62 10.36 -23.33
CA ILE A 54 3.24 9.94 -23.53
C ILE A 54 2.96 8.65 -22.74
N GLY A 55 3.82 7.64 -22.83
CA GLY A 55 3.64 6.36 -22.11
C GLY A 55 3.60 6.50 -20.59
N ALA A 56 4.49 7.32 -20.02
CA ALA A 56 4.49 7.60 -18.58
C ALA A 56 3.23 8.34 -18.12
N ARG A 57 2.81 9.36 -18.89
CA ARG A 57 1.56 10.10 -18.62
C ARG A 57 0.35 9.19 -18.73
N THR A 58 0.26 8.38 -19.80
CA THR A 58 -0.82 7.43 -20.01
C THR A 58 -0.92 6.44 -18.84
N LEU A 59 0.21 5.88 -18.37
CA LEU A 59 0.24 4.99 -17.22
C LEU A 59 -0.30 5.69 -15.97
N MET A 60 0.13 6.92 -15.69
CA MET A 60 -0.35 7.68 -14.53
C MET A 60 -1.83 8.04 -14.64
N HIS A 61 -2.30 8.44 -15.83
CA HIS A 61 -3.73 8.75 -16.04
C HIS A 61 -4.60 7.50 -15.90
N LEU A 62 -4.20 6.36 -16.52
CA LEU A 62 -4.92 5.10 -16.38
C LEU A 62 -4.97 4.63 -14.92
N SER A 63 -3.85 4.71 -14.20
CA SER A 63 -3.80 4.37 -12.77
C SER A 63 -4.74 5.28 -11.96
N SER A 64 -4.76 6.58 -12.24
CA SER A 64 -5.66 7.51 -11.55
C SER A 64 -7.13 7.19 -11.85
N LEU A 65 -7.48 6.85 -13.09
CA LEU A 65 -8.83 6.45 -13.46
C LEU A 65 -9.27 5.17 -12.75
N LEU A 66 -8.39 4.16 -12.65
CA LEU A 66 -8.70 2.92 -11.91
C LEU A 66 -9.01 3.21 -10.43
N TYR A 67 -8.32 4.17 -9.82
CA TYR A 67 -8.55 4.55 -8.43
C TYR A 67 -9.86 5.33 -8.21
N THR A 68 -10.45 5.91 -9.25
CA THR A 68 -11.75 6.62 -9.14
C THR A 68 -12.96 5.67 -9.11
N ILE A 69 -12.78 4.41 -9.49
CA ILE A 69 -13.86 3.42 -9.46
C ILE A 69 -14.26 3.18 -7.98
N PRO A 70 -15.55 3.28 -7.60
CA PRO A 70 -15.97 2.96 -6.24
C PRO A 70 -15.60 1.53 -5.85
N SER A 71 -14.98 1.33 -4.67
CA SER A 71 -14.50 0.01 -4.23
C SER A 71 -15.60 -1.05 -4.21
N ILE A 72 -16.78 -0.69 -3.71
CA ILE A 72 -17.92 -1.61 -3.67
C ILE A 72 -18.35 -2.04 -5.08
N ALA A 73 -18.31 -1.14 -6.06
CA ALA A 73 -18.62 -1.47 -7.43
C ALA A 73 -17.62 -2.47 -8.00
N LEU A 74 -16.31 -2.27 -7.72
CA LEU A 74 -15.27 -3.19 -8.16
C LEU A 74 -15.44 -4.58 -7.49
N PHE A 75 -15.74 -4.61 -6.18
CA PHE A 75 -15.98 -5.88 -5.47
C PHE A 75 -17.17 -6.66 -6.05
N VAL A 76 -18.24 -5.97 -6.45
CA VAL A 76 -19.42 -6.60 -7.05
C VAL A 76 -19.16 -7.04 -8.50
N LEU A 77 -18.28 -6.36 -9.22
CA LEU A 77 -17.92 -6.72 -10.60
C LEU A 77 -16.93 -7.89 -10.67
N MET A 78 -16.07 -8.08 -9.66
CA MET A 78 -15.04 -9.13 -9.68
C MET A 78 -15.58 -10.54 -9.86
N PRO A 79 -16.67 -10.98 -9.19
CA PRO A 79 -17.27 -12.30 -9.43
C PRO A 79 -17.67 -12.52 -10.89
N LEU A 80 -18.19 -11.48 -11.54
CA LEU A 80 -18.60 -11.54 -12.95
C LEU A 80 -17.38 -11.68 -13.87
N ILE A 81 -16.27 -11.00 -13.56
CA ILE A 81 -15.04 -11.02 -14.37
C ILE A 81 -14.27 -12.33 -14.14
N LEU A 82 -14.20 -12.79 -12.88
CA LEU A 82 -13.39 -13.95 -12.49
C LEU A 82 -14.17 -15.28 -12.54
N GLY A 83 -15.49 -15.25 -12.70
CA GLY A 83 -16.34 -16.45 -12.63
C GLY A 83 -16.37 -17.09 -11.23
N THR A 84 -16.17 -16.31 -10.17
CA THR A 84 -16.11 -16.78 -8.77
C THR A 84 -17.44 -16.58 -8.05
N SER A 85 -17.59 -17.21 -6.87
CA SER A 85 -18.70 -16.90 -5.97
C SER A 85 -18.59 -15.46 -5.45
N ILE A 86 -19.73 -14.77 -5.23
CA ILE A 86 -19.79 -13.38 -4.72
C ILE A 86 -19.04 -13.25 -3.39
N ILE A 87 -19.16 -14.25 -2.51
CA ILE A 87 -18.53 -14.26 -1.18
C ILE A 87 -17.06 -14.71 -1.19
N SER A 88 -16.48 -14.95 -2.37
CA SER A 88 -15.08 -15.39 -2.45
C SER A 88 -14.12 -14.27 -2.03
N PRO A 89 -13.20 -14.51 -1.07
CA PRO A 89 -12.16 -13.53 -0.70
C PRO A 89 -11.28 -13.11 -1.89
N LEU A 90 -11.18 -13.94 -2.93
CA LEU A 90 -10.40 -13.65 -4.13
C LEU A 90 -10.89 -12.37 -4.83
N ASN A 91 -12.19 -12.09 -4.78
CA ASN A 91 -12.77 -10.89 -5.38
C ASN A 91 -12.20 -9.62 -4.73
N VAL A 92 -12.14 -9.61 -3.39
CA VAL A 92 -11.58 -8.50 -2.61
C VAL A 92 -10.08 -8.41 -2.85
N LEU A 93 -9.35 -9.54 -2.85
CA LEU A 93 -7.91 -9.56 -3.10
C LEU A 93 -7.55 -8.96 -4.45
N VAL A 94 -8.22 -9.38 -5.53
CA VAL A 94 -7.94 -8.87 -6.88
C VAL A 94 -8.30 -7.40 -6.99
N ALA A 95 -9.48 -7.00 -6.51
CA ALA A 95 -9.93 -5.62 -6.55
C ALA A 95 -8.97 -4.69 -5.77
N LEU A 96 -8.56 -5.07 -4.56
CA LEU A 96 -7.61 -4.30 -3.76
C LEU A 96 -6.20 -4.32 -4.36
N SER A 97 -5.81 -5.36 -5.11
CA SER A 97 -4.55 -5.38 -5.85
C SER A 97 -4.55 -4.33 -6.97
N VAL A 98 -5.68 -4.14 -7.66
CA VAL A 98 -5.85 -3.08 -8.67
C VAL A 98 -5.75 -1.69 -8.02
N TYR A 99 -6.37 -1.48 -6.85
CA TYR A 99 -6.25 -0.23 -6.10
C TYR A 99 -4.82 0.02 -5.63
N SER A 100 -4.19 -0.99 -5.05
CA SER A 100 -2.80 -0.90 -4.60
C SER A 100 -1.85 -0.61 -5.75
N PHE A 101 -2.04 -1.27 -6.90
CA PHE A 101 -1.29 -0.97 -8.12
C PHE A 101 -1.44 0.51 -8.51
N SER A 102 -2.67 1.03 -8.52
CA SER A 102 -2.94 2.43 -8.90
C SER A 102 -2.24 3.43 -8.00
N LEU A 103 -2.29 3.22 -6.67
CA LEU A 103 -1.57 4.05 -5.71
C LEU A 103 -0.05 3.93 -5.86
N MET A 104 0.44 2.71 -6.02
CA MET A 104 1.87 2.42 -6.07
C MET A 104 2.53 2.87 -7.36
N VAL A 105 1.82 2.92 -8.50
CA VAL A 105 2.34 3.51 -9.74
C VAL A 105 2.72 4.97 -9.51
N ARG A 106 1.82 5.76 -8.93
CA ARG A 106 2.07 7.18 -8.66
C ARG A 106 3.23 7.36 -7.67
N SER A 107 3.14 6.70 -6.50
CA SER A 107 4.19 6.77 -5.48
C SER A 107 5.54 6.27 -6.00
N GLY A 108 5.55 5.26 -6.86
CA GLY A 108 6.76 4.72 -7.47
C GLY A 108 7.40 5.70 -8.47
N VAL A 109 6.59 6.37 -9.31
CA VAL A 109 7.11 7.42 -10.22
C VAL A 109 7.70 8.56 -9.41
N ASP A 110 6.96 9.07 -8.40
CA ASP A 110 7.44 10.14 -7.52
C ASP A 110 8.74 9.74 -6.79
N ALA A 111 8.85 8.46 -6.40
CA ALA A 111 10.03 7.92 -5.74
C ALA A 111 11.26 7.90 -6.64
N PHE A 112 11.14 7.42 -7.87
CA PHE A 112 12.26 7.40 -8.81
C PHE A 112 12.59 8.79 -9.35
N ASP A 113 11.60 9.67 -9.50
CA ASP A 113 11.81 11.07 -9.89
C ASP A 113 12.45 11.90 -8.75
N SER A 114 12.41 11.44 -7.51
CA SER A 114 13.08 12.09 -6.37
C SER A 114 14.60 11.87 -6.33
N VAL A 115 15.13 10.94 -7.13
CA VAL A 115 16.57 10.70 -7.26
C VAL A 115 17.19 11.86 -8.03
N PRO A 116 18.22 12.56 -7.47
CA PRO A 116 18.82 13.73 -8.12
C PRO A 116 19.46 13.39 -9.47
N ASP A 117 19.37 14.32 -10.44
CA ASP A 117 19.98 14.16 -11.76
C ASP A 117 21.49 13.96 -11.70
N SER A 118 22.17 14.59 -10.72
CA SER A 118 23.60 14.39 -10.47
C SER A 118 23.97 12.93 -10.19
N VAL A 119 23.07 12.14 -9.59
CA VAL A 119 23.29 10.69 -9.38
C VAL A 119 23.24 9.95 -10.70
N HIS A 120 22.32 10.32 -11.58
CA HIS A 120 22.20 9.73 -12.92
C HIS A 120 23.43 10.03 -13.78
N GLU A 121 23.94 11.27 -13.74
CA GLU A 121 25.15 11.68 -14.44
C GLU A 121 26.39 10.96 -13.89
N SER A 122 26.53 10.91 -12.56
CA SER A 122 27.64 10.19 -11.92
C SER A 122 27.64 8.71 -12.24
N ALA A 123 26.47 8.04 -12.23
CA ALA A 123 26.35 6.63 -12.58
C ALA A 123 26.81 6.36 -14.02
N ARG A 124 26.46 7.26 -14.96
CA ARG A 124 26.92 7.16 -16.37
C ARG A 124 28.42 7.38 -16.50
N ALA A 125 28.98 8.38 -15.81
CA ALA A 125 30.39 8.69 -15.84
C ALA A 125 31.26 7.57 -15.27
N LEU A 126 30.77 6.87 -14.23
CA LEU A 126 31.42 5.73 -13.60
C LEU A 126 31.20 4.40 -14.35
N GLY A 127 30.44 4.38 -15.46
CA GLY A 127 30.23 3.20 -16.27
C GLY A 127 29.27 2.16 -15.68
N TYR A 128 28.38 2.56 -14.76
CA TYR A 128 27.35 1.68 -14.23
C TYR A 128 26.43 1.14 -15.33
N THR A 129 26.23 -0.15 -15.34
CA THR A 129 25.17 -0.74 -16.17
C THR A 129 23.78 -0.32 -15.62
N PRO A 130 22.72 -0.32 -16.46
CA PRO A 130 21.38 0.06 -16.02
C PRO A 130 20.86 -0.72 -14.82
N ARG A 131 21.23 -2.00 -14.69
CA ARG A 131 20.83 -2.86 -13.58
C ARG A 131 21.62 -2.53 -12.31
N GLN A 132 22.91 -2.28 -12.41
CA GLN A 132 23.73 -1.85 -11.28
C GLN A 132 23.25 -0.49 -10.76
N ALA A 133 23.05 0.50 -11.64
CA ALA A 133 22.55 1.80 -11.25
C ALA A 133 21.19 1.71 -10.54
N LEU A 134 20.27 0.84 -11.03
CA LEU A 134 18.98 0.61 -10.37
C LEU A 134 19.16 0.03 -8.96
N MET A 135 19.92 -1.06 -8.82
CA MET A 135 19.99 -1.80 -7.56
C MET A 135 20.86 -1.12 -6.51
N GLU A 136 21.95 -0.46 -6.93
CA GLU A 136 22.96 0.09 -6.02
C GLU A 136 22.74 1.58 -5.72
N LEU A 137 22.05 2.31 -6.60
CA LEU A 137 21.87 3.77 -6.46
C LEU A 137 20.40 4.17 -6.39
N TYR A 138 19.61 3.88 -7.44
CA TYR A 138 18.27 4.46 -7.55
C TYR A 138 17.29 3.85 -6.56
N LEU A 139 17.26 2.52 -6.45
CA LEU A 139 16.35 1.84 -5.54
C LEU A 139 16.62 2.17 -4.07
N PRO A 140 17.86 2.14 -3.56
CA PRO A 140 18.15 2.61 -2.21
C PRO A 140 17.71 4.05 -1.96
N LEU A 141 18.00 4.98 -2.88
CA LEU A 141 17.61 6.38 -2.72
C LEU A 141 16.10 6.61 -2.83
N ALA A 142 15.40 5.85 -3.65
CA ALA A 142 13.94 5.90 -3.79
C ALA A 142 13.20 5.19 -2.65
N THR A 143 13.85 4.27 -1.91
CA THR A 143 13.23 3.44 -0.86
C THR A 143 12.40 4.22 0.16
N PRO A 144 12.83 5.37 0.70
CA PRO A 144 12.03 6.12 1.67
C PRO A 144 10.66 6.55 1.12
N VAL A 145 10.63 6.99 -0.13
CA VAL A 145 9.39 7.44 -0.80
C VAL A 145 8.53 6.23 -1.19
N ILE A 146 9.13 5.14 -1.66
CA ILE A 146 8.44 3.88 -1.92
C ILE A 146 7.76 3.37 -0.65
N MET A 147 8.47 3.35 0.46
CA MET A 147 7.94 2.90 1.75
C MET A 147 6.81 3.79 2.26
N ALA A 148 6.89 5.11 2.04
CA ALA A 148 5.79 6.02 2.35
C ALA A 148 4.53 5.66 1.53
N GLY A 149 4.69 5.35 0.23
CA GLY A 149 3.60 4.88 -0.62
C GLY A 149 3.00 3.55 -0.15
N ILE A 150 3.84 2.58 0.22
CA ILE A 150 3.40 1.28 0.77
C ILE A 150 2.58 1.48 2.05
N ARG A 151 2.99 2.39 2.93
CA ARG A 151 2.25 2.71 4.17
C ARG A 151 0.86 3.25 3.85
N VAL A 152 0.77 4.23 2.95
CA VAL A 152 -0.53 4.81 2.53
C VAL A 152 -1.42 3.73 1.92
N ALA A 153 -0.89 2.89 1.03
CA ALA A 153 -1.65 1.81 0.41
C ALA A 153 -2.12 0.78 1.44
N THR A 154 -1.28 0.42 2.42
CA THR A 154 -1.64 -0.54 3.47
C THR A 154 -2.77 -0.01 4.34
N VAL A 155 -2.68 1.22 4.84
CA VAL A 155 -3.73 1.83 5.67
C VAL A 155 -5.04 1.96 4.89
N ALA A 156 -4.97 2.38 3.62
CA ALA A 156 -6.13 2.47 2.75
C ALA A 156 -6.78 1.10 2.52
N ASN A 157 -6.00 0.05 2.27
CA ASN A 157 -6.52 -1.31 2.08
C ASN A 157 -7.19 -1.84 3.35
N ILE A 158 -6.59 -1.65 4.53
CA ILE A 158 -7.22 -2.06 5.80
C ILE A 158 -8.60 -1.41 5.94
N ALA A 159 -8.75 -0.15 5.61
CA ALA A 159 -10.07 0.48 5.62
C ALA A 159 -11.04 -0.14 4.58
N MET A 160 -10.54 -0.39 3.35
CA MET A 160 -11.36 -0.93 2.25
C MET A 160 -11.76 -2.40 2.44
N VAL A 161 -10.94 -3.23 3.11
CA VAL A 161 -11.30 -4.61 3.45
C VAL A 161 -12.60 -4.68 4.25
N SER A 162 -12.84 -3.72 5.15
CA SER A 162 -14.09 -3.65 5.92
C SER A 162 -15.33 -3.53 5.02
N VAL A 163 -15.21 -2.87 3.87
CA VAL A 163 -16.29 -2.73 2.88
C VAL A 163 -16.62 -4.07 2.22
N GLY A 164 -15.65 -4.99 2.10
CA GLY A 164 -15.86 -6.34 1.59
C GLY A 164 -16.87 -7.15 2.40
N ALA A 165 -17.06 -6.85 3.68
CA ALA A 165 -18.07 -7.48 4.51
C ALA A 165 -19.51 -7.21 4.04
N LEU A 166 -19.76 -6.08 3.34
CA LEU A 166 -21.07 -5.76 2.78
C LEU A 166 -21.51 -6.74 1.68
N ILE A 167 -20.55 -7.38 1.01
CA ILE A 167 -20.80 -8.43 0.01
C ILE A 167 -20.63 -9.85 0.59
N GLY A 168 -20.50 -9.97 1.91
CA GLY A 168 -20.41 -11.25 2.62
C GLY A 168 -18.99 -11.84 2.72
N VAL A 169 -17.94 -11.10 2.36
CA VAL A 169 -16.55 -11.59 2.52
C VAL A 169 -16.10 -11.40 3.97
N PRO A 170 -15.68 -12.49 4.68
CA PRO A 170 -15.33 -12.42 6.09
C PRO A 170 -14.11 -11.54 6.35
N SER A 171 -14.29 -10.59 7.27
CA SER A 171 -13.23 -9.69 7.75
C SER A 171 -13.65 -9.06 9.08
N LEU A 172 -12.82 -8.20 9.69
CA LEU A 172 -13.27 -7.40 10.85
C LEU A 172 -14.50 -6.53 10.53
N GLY A 173 -14.73 -6.19 9.25
CA GLY A 173 -15.96 -5.53 8.80
C GLY A 173 -17.24 -6.34 9.06
N THR A 174 -17.14 -7.67 9.13
CA THR A 174 -18.26 -8.54 9.48
C THR A 174 -18.82 -8.24 10.88
N LEU A 175 -17.97 -7.79 11.80
CA LEU A 175 -18.41 -7.36 13.13
C LEU A 175 -19.28 -6.10 13.06
N PHE A 176 -19.11 -5.24 12.05
CA PHE A 176 -19.97 -4.06 11.85
C PHE A 176 -21.35 -4.48 11.33
N THR A 177 -21.38 -5.32 10.28
CA THR A 177 -22.61 -5.76 9.64
C THR A 177 -23.46 -6.64 10.57
N ASP A 178 -22.84 -7.59 11.24
CA ASP A 178 -23.50 -8.50 12.18
C ASP A 178 -23.95 -7.78 13.46
N GLY A 179 -23.09 -6.92 14.01
CA GLY A 179 -23.40 -6.12 15.18
C GLY A 179 -24.57 -5.18 14.92
N LEU A 180 -24.65 -4.60 13.70
CA LEU A 180 -25.77 -3.77 13.29
C LEU A 180 -27.05 -4.60 13.14
N ALA A 181 -26.98 -5.73 12.42
CA ALA A 181 -28.14 -6.60 12.18
C ALA A 181 -28.72 -7.21 13.47
N ARG A 182 -27.85 -7.51 14.45
CA ARG A 182 -28.24 -8.09 15.75
C ARG A 182 -28.48 -7.05 16.85
N ASN A 183 -28.26 -5.76 16.55
CA ASN A 183 -28.35 -4.66 17.50
C ASN A 183 -27.41 -4.86 18.72
N ILE A 184 -26.16 -5.27 18.47
CA ILE A 184 -25.12 -5.48 19.49
C ILE A 184 -24.03 -4.42 19.35
N PRO A 185 -24.13 -3.27 20.05
CA PRO A 185 -23.17 -2.17 19.91
C PRO A 185 -21.72 -2.54 20.29
N SER A 186 -21.54 -3.47 21.26
CA SER A 186 -20.21 -3.95 21.66
C SER A 186 -19.49 -4.72 20.53
N GLU A 187 -20.20 -5.42 19.66
CA GLU A 187 -19.65 -6.11 18.49
C GLU A 187 -19.15 -5.09 17.45
N ILE A 188 -19.97 -4.07 17.16
CA ILE A 188 -19.58 -2.97 16.24
C ILE A 188 -18.32 -2.27 16.76
N LEU A 189 -18.33 -1.89 18.05
CA LEU A 189 -17.21 -1.18 18.66
C LEU A 189 -15.93 -2.03 18.65
N ALA A 190 -16.04 -3.33 18.94
CA ALA A 190 -14.91 -4.27 18.86
C ALA A 190 -14.32 -4.29 17.43
N GLY A 191 -15.16 -4.38 16.40
CA GLY A 191 -14.72 -4.34 15.01
C GLY A 191 -13.98 -3.05 14.67
N VAL A 192 -14.54 -1.89 15.04
CA VAL A 192 -13.91 -0.56 14.81
C VAL A 192 -12.56 -0.47 15.50
N VAL A 193 -12.50 -0.79 16.79
CA VAL A 193 -11.26 -0.69 17.57
C VAL A 193 -10.19 -1.63 17.03
N LEU A 194 -10.56 -2.89 16.72
CA LEU A 194 -9.62 -3.87 16.19
C LEU A 194 -9.09 -3.50 14.80
N SER A 195 -9.94 -2.98 13.91
CA SER A 195 -9.51 -2.51 12.59
C SER A 195 -8.55 -1.32 12.70
N LEU A 196 -8.82 -0.39 13.60
CA LEU A 196 -7.95 0.76 13.88
C LEU A 196 -6.61 0.32 14.47
N LEU A 197 -6.64 -0.58 15.44
CA LEU A 197 -5.43 -1.13 16.06
C LEU A 197 -4.59 -1.90 15.02
N LEU A 198 -5.23 -2.70 14.17
CA LEU A 198 -4.54 -3.42 13.10
C LEU A 198 -3.83 -2.46 12.14
N ALA A 199 -4.53 -1.41 11.69
CA ALA A 199 -3.94 -0.38 10.83
C ALA A 199 -2.75 0.32 11.50
N LEU A 200 -2.89 0.69 12.79
CA LEU A 200 -1.83 1.35 13.56
C LEU A 200 -0.61 0.44 13.75
N VAL A 201 -0.81 -0.83 14.09
CA VAL A 201 0.27 -1.82 14.27
C VAL A 201 1.03 -2.00 12.95
N LEU A 202 0.31 -2.17 11.85
CA LEU A 202 0.94 -2.33 10.52
C LEU A 202 1.70 -1.07 10.11
N ASP A 203 1.14 0.12 10.33
CA ASP A 203 1.83 1.38 10.03
C ASP A 203 3.12 1.51 10.85
N LEU A 204 3.07 1.19 12.14
CA LEU A 204 4.25 1.20 13.01
C LEU A 204 5.31 0.19 12.55
N LEU A 205 4.91 -1.03 12.20
CA LEU A 205 5.83 -2.04 11.66
C LEU A 205 6.49 -1.57 10.35
N LEU A 206 5.73 -0.93 9.47
CA LEU A 206 6.27 -0.37 8.22
C LEU A 206 7.20 0.83 8.48
N ILE A 207 6.96 1.65 9.50
CA ILE A 207 7.89 2.69 9.94
C ILE A 207 9.21 2.08 10.42
N LEU A 208 9.13 1.06 11.26
CA LEU A 208 10.33 0.36 11.76
C LEU A 208 11.11 -0.30 10.62
N LEU A 209 10.40 -0.95 9.69
CA LEU A 209 10.99 -1.53 8.49
C LEU A 209 11.67 -0.47 7.62
N THR A 210 11.02 0.67 7.42
CA THR A 210 11.61 1.80 6.68
C THR A 210 12.91 2.25 7.31
N ARG A 211 12.93 2.44 8.64
CA ARG A 211 14.15 2.83 9.36
C ARG A 211 15.28 1.79 9.23
N ALA A 212 14.94 0.51 9.25
CA ALA A 212 15.91 -0.57 9.06
C ALA A 212 16.47 -0.61 7.64
N LEU A 213 15.64 -0.30 6.61
CA LEU A 213 16.04 -0.27 5.22
C LEU A 213 16.77 1.01 4.79
N THR A 214 16.70 2.09 5.59
CA THR A 214 17.28 3.41 5.26
C THR A 214 18.17 3.97 6.38
N PRO A 215 19.19 3.22 6.84
CA PRO A 215 20.04 3.65 7.98
C PRO A 215 20.81 4.94 7.71
N TRP A 216 21.13 5.25 6.45
CA TRP A 216 21.83 6.49 6.04
C TRP A 216 21.03 7.76 6.31
N GLN A 217 19.70 7.71 6.39
CA GLN A 217 18.89 8.88 6.71
C GLN A 217 19.08 9.34 8.16
N ALA A 218 19.28 8.42 9.09
CA ALA A 218 19.53 8.73 10.49
C ALA A 218 20.85 9.54 10.66
N ALA A 219 21.88 9.16 9.90
CA ALA A 219 23.17 9.84 9.92
C ALA A 219 23.08 11.30 9.43
N THR A 220 22.26 11.57 8.42
CA THR A 220 22.08 12.92 7.85
C THR A 220 21.36 13.87 8.82
N VAL A 221 20.40 13.37 9.60
CA VAL A 221 19.68 14.16 10.61
C VAL A 221 20.58 14.53 11.79
N MET A 222 21.46 13.63 12.22
CA MET A 222 22.44 13.90 13.29
C MET A 222 23.45 14.97 12.89
N ASN A 223 23.93 14.94 11.65
CA ASN A 223 24.93 15.89 11.15
C ASN A 223 24.38 17.31 10.96
N ARG A 224 23.08 17.47 10.70
CA ARG A 224 22.40 18.78 10.60
C ARG A 224 22.17 19.45 11.96
N ARG A 225 22.21 18.72 13.07
CA ARG A 225 22.06 19.27 14.43
C ARG A 225 23.38 19.75 15.06
N SER A 226 24.50 19.60 14.36
CA SER A 226 25.83 19.97 14.85
C SER A 226 26.45 21.32 14.34
N PRO A 227 25.79 22.22 13.60
CA PRO A 227 26.44 23.46 13.14
C PRO A 227 26.65 24.53 14.23
N GLU A 228 25.96 24.46 15.37
CA GLU A 228 25.94 25.55 16.35
C GLU A 228 27.00 25.44 17.47
N ARG A 229 27.96 24.53 17.37
CA ARG A 229 29.01 24.36 18.41
C ARG A 229 30.42 24.80 18.00
N LYS A 230 30.56 25.58 16.93
CA LYS A 230 31.82 26.19 16.51
C LYS A 230 31.60 27.67 16.17
N ALA A 231 31.26 28.47 17.15
CA ALA A 231 31.43 29.92 17.17
C ALA A 231 31.87 30.34 18.56
#